data_216c8f53fef9880abc142183b5f24762
#
_entry.id   216c8f53fef9880abc142183b5f24762
#
_cell.length_a   1.000
_cell.length_b   1.000
_cell.length_c   1.000
_cell.angle_alpha   90.00
_cell.angle_beta   90.00
_cell.angle_gamma   90.00
#
_symmetry.space_group_name_H-M   'P 1'
#
loop_
_entity.id
_entity.type
_entity.pdbx_description
1 polymer ?
#
loop_
_entity_poly.entity_id
_entity_poly.type
_entity_poly.pdbx_seq_one_letter_code
_entity_poly.pdbx_strand_id
1 'polypeptide(L)'
;MILIVDCGSQKTPFIEDCINELDDYLTIPLMELNIDSIESCQGIILSGAPLLITEINMEIYLSKFQWLKELKIPIMGICFGHQLIGMLFGAYPSRMREDRDWQEIEKLIDDEILDKLPTSFSMMEDHCESISIPPGFDLLATSDACVNEMMRHQKKLIYGVQFHPEVSGNSGMILFQNFYNICQAHMKD
;
A
#
# COMPACT_ATOMS: atom_id res chain seq x y z
N MET A 1 7.21 -0.23 16.35
CA MET A 1 7.04 1.08 15.67
C MET A 1 6.86 0.86 14.17
N ILE A 2 5.91 1.52 13.54
CA ILE A 2 5.67 1.50 12.09
C ILE A 2 6.30 2.74 11.45
N LEU A 3 7.00 2.58 10.34
CA LEU A 3 7.49 3.69 9.53
C LEU A 3 6.44 4.08 8.48
N ILE A 4 5.96 5.31 8.55
CA ILE A 4 5.08 5.90 7.55
C ILE A 4 5.95 6.75 6.61
N VAL A 5 5.92 6.45 5.34
CA VAL A 5 6.64 7.20 4.32
C VAL A 5 5.66 8.11 3.61
N ASP A 6 5.79 9.41 3.86
CA ASP A 6 4.94 10.41 3.23
C ASP A 6 5.38 10.66 1.78
N CYS A 7 4.57 10.22 0.85
CA CYS A 7 4.76 10.45 -0.58
C CYS A 7 4.16 11.79 -1.05
N GLY A 8 3.65 12.61 -0.13
CA GLY A 8 3.05 13.91 -0.39
C GLY A 8 1.51 13.92 -0.39
N SER A 9 0.88 12.90 0.16
CA SER A 9 -0.58 12.82 0.27
C SER A 9 -1.12 13.73 1.36
N GLN A 10 -2.20 14.45 1.05
CA GLN A 10 -3.00 15.14 2.08
C GLN A 10 -3.69 14.17 3.05
N LYS A 11 -3.72 12.88 2.72
CA LYS A 11 -4.31 11.82 3.54
C LYS A 11 -3.29 11.15 4.48
N THR A 12 -1.99 11.49 4.40
CA THR A 12 -0.96 10.93 5.31
C THR A 12 -1.31 11.11 6.79
N PRO A 13 -1.85 12.26 7.26
CA PRO A 13 -2.25 12.38 8.66
C PRO A 13 -3.32 11.37 9.12
N PHE A 14 -4.20 10.92 8.23
CA PHE A 14 -5.18 9.88 8.57
C PHE A 14 -4.53 8.49 8.70
N ILE A 15 -3.44 8.21 7.96
CA ILE A 15 -2.64 7.00 8.18
C ILE A 15 -1.99 7.06 9.56
N GLU A 16 -1.44 8.23 9.94
CA GLU A 16 -0.85 8.47 11.25
C GLU A 16 -1.88 8.22 12.36
N ASP A 17 -3.09 8.76 12.23
CA ASP A 17 -4.18 8.56 13.20
C ASP A 17 -4.52 7.06 13.34
N CYS A 18 -4.69 6.35 12.23
CA CYS A 18 -4.98 4.91 12.25
C CYS A 18 -3.87 4.09 12.92
N ILE A 19 -2.61 4.39 12.63
CA ILE A 19 -1.48 3.66 13.21
C ILE A 19 -1.28 4.03 14.66
N ASN A 20 -1.50 5.28 15.07
CA ASN A 20 -1.41 5.73 16.45
C ASN A 20 -2.39 5.00 17.40
N GLU A 21 -3.48 4.44 16.87
CA GLU A 21 -4.38 3.58 17.65
C GLU A 21 -3.79 2.17 17.89
N LEU A 22 -2.76 1.76 17.14
CA LEU A 22 -2.19 0.43 17.14
C LEU A 22 -0.78 0.35 17.74
N ASP A 23 0.07 1.34 17.44
CA ASP A 23 1.48 1.35 17.83
C ASP A 23 2.07 2.77 17.68
N ASP A 24 3.30 2.95 18.17
CA ASP A 24 4.12 4.12 17.85
C ASP A 24 4.47 4.13 16.36
N TYR A 25 4.61 5.32 15.80
CA TYR A 25 5.03 5.51 14.41
C TYR A 25 6.07 6.62 14.26
N LEU A 26 6.75 6.60 13.12
CA LEU A 26 7.62 7.67 12.64
C LEU A 26 7.22 7.99 11.21
N THR A 27 6.99 9.27 10.91
CA THR A 27 6.73 9.71 9.53
C THR A 27 7.95 10.42 8.95
N ILE A 28 8.35 10.02 7.75
CA ILE A 28 9.44 10.68 7.00
C ILE A 28 9.00 10.93 5.55
N PRO A 29 9.48 12.00 4.91
CA PRO A 29 9.25 12.23 3.48
C PRO A 29 9.86 11.11 2.62
N LEU A 30 9.19 10.71 1.52
CA LEU A 30 9.66 9.65 0.62
C LEU A 30 11.11 9.87 0.16
N MET A 31 11.50 11.10 -0.16
CA MET A 31 12.84 11.37 -0.67
C MET A 31 13.93 11.31 0.40
N GLU A 32 13.57 11.29 1.67
CA GLU A 32 14.48 11.11 2.81
C GLU A 32 14.61 9.63 3.24
N LEU A 33 13.72 8.75 2.74
CA LEU A 33 13.78 7.32 3.02
C LEU A 33 15.11 6.72 2.54
N ASN A 34 15.77 6.02 3.44
CA ASN A 34 17.03 5.31 3.20
C ASN A 34 17.11 4.06 4.10
N ILE A 35 18.16 3.27 3.96
CA ILE A 35 18.31 2.01 4.70
C ILE A 35 18.44 2.22 6.22
N ASP A 36 19.02 3.33 6.66
CA ASP A 36 19.20 3.60 8.08
C ASP A 36 17.87 3.97 8.75
N SER A 37 16.92 4.53 7.97
CA SER A 37 15.59 4.91 8.45
C SER A 37 14.75 3.72 8.93
N ILE A 38 15.11 2.50 8.53
CA ILE A 38 14.31 1.30 8.80
C ILE A 38 14.84 0.40 9.91
N GLU A 39 16.02 0.70 10.49
CA GLU A 39 16.70 -0.19 11.45
C GLU A 39 15.85 -0.58 12.67
N SER A 40 14.97 0.31 13.13
CA SER A 40 14.09 0.07 14.29
C SER A 40 12.65 -0.19 13.94
N CYS A 41 12.32 -0.29 12.65
CA CYS A 41 10.94 -0.43 12.19
C CYS A 41 10.55 -1.89 12.02
N GLN A 42 9.34 -2.22 12.41
CA GLN A 42 8.75 -3.54 12.23
C GLN A 42 7.91 -3.68 10.96
N GLY A 43 7.60 -2.55 10.30
CA GLY A 43 6.89 -2.48 9.02
C GLY A 43 6.94 -1.09 8.43
N ILE A 44 6.69 -1.00 7.14
CA ILE A 44 6.69 0.25 6.36
C ILE A 44 5.35 0.43 5.68
N ILE A 45 4.79 1.65 5.74
CA ILE A 45 3.63 2.06 4.96
C ILE A 45 4.05 3.21 4.03
N LEU A 46 3.90 3.03 2.72
CA LEU A 46 4.08 4.08 1.71
C LEU A 46 2.72 4.72 1.42
N SER A 47 2.59 6.00 1.65
CA SER A 47 1.31 6.72 1.44
C SER A 47 0.99 6.93 -0.05
N GLY A 48 -0.19 7.48 -0.34
CA GLY A 48 -0.53 8.04 -1.63
C GLY A 48 0.28 9.30 -1.97
N ALA A 49 0.10 9.81 -3.19
CA ALA A 49 0.64 11.09 -3.64
C ALA A 49 -0.27 11.71 -4.70
N PRO A 50 -0.32 13.04 -4.83
CA PRO A 50 -1.03 13.72 -5.92
C PRO A 50 -0.18 13.73 -7.21
N LEU A 51 0.38 12.58 -7.58
CA LEU A 51 1.27 12.39 -8.71
C LEU A 51 0.63 11.44 -9.72
N LEU A 52 0.79 11.74 -11.01
CA LEU A 52 0.34 10.86 -12.09
C LEU A 52 1.55 10.07 -12.63
N ILE A 53 1.56 8.77 -12.37
CA ILE A 53 2.69 7.88 -12.71
C ILE A 53 2.93 7.78 -14.22
N THR A 54 1.93 8.09 -15.05
CA THR A 54 2.07 8.14 -16.51
C THR A 54 2.60 9.49 -17.02
N GLU A 55 2.66 10.53 -16.18
CA GLU A 55 3.08 11.89 -16.56
C GLU A 55 4.45 12.28 -15.98
N ILE A 56 4.81 11.74 -14.83
CA ILE A 56 6.09 12.02 -14.18
C ILE A 56 7.19 11.06 -14.65
N ASN A 57 8.44 11.45 -14.43
CA ASN A 57 9.57 10.55 -14.67
C ASN A 57 9.72 9.56 -13.50
N MET A 58 9.06 8.40 -13.60
CA MET A 58 9.11 7.36 -12.59
C MET A 58 10.51 6.75 -12.41
N GLU A 59 11.41 6.85 -13.39
CA GLU A 59 12.78 6.30 -13.28
C GLU A 59 13.54 6.85 -12.07
N ILE A 60 13.28 8.11 -11.70
CA ILE A 60 13.89 8.75 -10.53
C ILE A 60 13.53 7.97 -9.25
N TYR A 61 12.26 7.58 -9.12
CA TYR A 61 11.77 6.81 -7.96
C TYR A 61 12.22 5.35 -8.05
N LEU A 62 12.07 4.73 -9.20
CA LEU A 62 12.43 3.33 -9.40
C LEU A 62 13.92 3.09 -9.12
N SER A 63 14.81 3.93 -9.64
CA SER A 63 16.24 3.82 -9.38
C SER A 63 16.58 4.01 -7.91
N LYS A 64 15.97 5.01 -7.26
CA LYS A 64 16.25 5.34 -5.86
C LYS A 64 15.78 4.26 -4.91
N PHE A 65 14.65 3.60 -5.17
CA PHE A 65 13.99 2.70 -4.25
C PHE A 65 14.10 1.21 -4.63
N GLN A 66 14.96 0.82 -5.56
CA GLN A 66 15.21 -0.59 -5.93
C GLN A 66 15.52 -1.48 -4.72
N TRP A 67 16.20 -0.96 -3.73
CA TRP A 67 16.59 -1.68 -2.52
C TRP A 67 15.40 -2.12 -1.65
N LEU A 68 14.22 -1.49 -1.77
CA LEU A 68 13.01 -1.94 -1.09
C LEU A 68 12.65 -3.40 -1.43
N LYS A 69 13.01 -3.85 -2.62
CA LYS A 69 12.81 -5.23 -3.07
C LYS A 69 13.57 -6.26 -2.24
N GLU A 70 14.66 -5.85 -1.62
CA GLU A 70 15.52 -6.73 -0.84
C GLU A 70 15.14 -6.80 0.65
N LEU A 71 14.22 -5.93 1.08
CA LEU A 71 13.78 -5.91 2.46
C LEU A 71 13.03 -7.20 2.83
N LYS A 72 13.15 -7.55 4.10
CA LYS A 72 12.45 -8.69 4.70
C LYS A 72 11.27 -8.25 5.56
N ILE A 73 11.28 -7.00 6.08
CA ILE A 73 10.19 -6.47 6.89
C ILE A 73 8.94 -6.26 6.05
N PRO A 74 7.73 -6.34 6.65
CA PRO A 74 6.48 -6.09 5.96
C PRO A 74 6.41 -4.68 5.36
N ILE A 75 5.87 -4.58 4.14
CA ILE A 75 5.68 -3.32 3.43
C ILE A 75 4.24 -3.27 2.89
N MET A 76 3.56 -2.15 3.08
CA MET A 76 2.26 -1.87 2.48
C MET A 76 2.31 -0.53 1.72
N GLY A 77 1.93 -0.55 0.44
CA GLY A 77 1.76 0.67 -0.37
C GLY A 77 0.29 1.02 -0.55
N ILE A 78 -0.04 2.31 -0.43
CA ILE A 78 -1.39 2.85 -0.60
C ILE A 78 -1.39 3.76 -1.83
N CYS A 79 -2.31 3.56 -2.78
CA CYS A 79 -2.49 4.36 -3.98
C CYS A 79 -1.16 4.55 -4.74
N PHE A 80 -0.53 5.72 -4.70
CA PHE A 80 0.80 5.91 -5.30
C PHE A 80 1.85 4.94 -4.73
N GLY A 81 1.84 4.66 -3.43
CA GLY A 81 2.73 3.67 -2.80
C GLY A 81 2.54 2.26 -3.38
N HIS A 82 1.29 1.84 -3.65
CA HIS A 82 0.96 0.61 -4.37
C HIS A 82 1.53 0.62 -5.79
N GLN A 83 1.32 1.73 -6.50
CA GLN A 83 1.81 1.89 -7.87
C GLN A 83 3.35 1.87 -7.93
N LEU A 84 4.03 2.56 -7.02
CA LEU A 84 5.48 2.54 -6.91
C LEU A 84 6.02 1.13 -6.64
N ILE A 85 5.46 0.42 -5.66
CA ILE A 85 5.81 -0.98 -5.38
C ILE A 85 5.60 -1.83 -6.63
N GLY A 86 4.43 -1.79 -7.24
CA GLY A 86 4.13 -2.60 -8.41
C GLY A 86 5.11 -2.34 -9.57
N MET A 87 5.42 -1.07 -9.85
CA MET A 87 6.38 -0.70 -10.89
C MET A 87 7.82 -1.13 -10.56
N LEU A 88 8.24 -1.10 -9.29
CA LEU A 88 9.53 -1.66 -8.87
C LEU A 88 9.64 -3.15 -9.22
N PHE A 89 8.54 -3.89 -9.18
CA PHE A 89 8.47 -5.30 -9.55
C PHE A 89 8.04 -5.56 -11.00
N GLY A 90 7.98 -4.52 -11.83
CA GLY A 90 7.78 -4.63 -13.27
C GLY A 90 6.32 -4.53 -13.72
N ALA A 91 5.43 -3.96 -12.93
CA ALA A 91 4.09 -3.60 -13.37
C ALA A 91 4.13 -2.46 -14.41
N TYR A 92 3.15 -2.44 -15.30
CA TYR A 92 2.97 -1.39 -16.29
C TYR A 92 1.88 -0.42 -15.84
N PRO A 93 2.13 0.90 -15.88
CA PRO A 93 1.12 1.89 -15.55
C PRO A 93 0.10 2.04 -16.68
N SER A 94 -1.12 2.37 -16.35
CA SER A 94 -2.17 2.70 -17.30
C SER A 94 -3.09 3.80 -16.75
N ARG A 95 -3.60 4.63 -17.64
CA ARG A 95 -4.69 5.56 -17.31
C ARG A 95 -6.01 4.82 -17.32
N MET A 96 -6.89 5.24 -16.44
CA MET A 96 -8.26 4.78 -16.35
C MET A 96 -9.22 5.96 -16.17
N ARG A 97 -10.52 5.68 -16.14
CA ARG A 97 -11.51 6.68 -15.74
C ARG A 97 -11.25 7.07 -14.28
N GLU A 98 -11.36 8.36 -13.99
CA GLU A 98 -11.25 8.88 -12.64
C GLU A 98 -12.30 8.23 -11.71
N ASP A 99 -11.83 7.73 -10.58
CA ASP A 99 -12.61 7.14 -9.51
C ASP A 99 -12.33 7.89 -8.21
N ARG A 100 -13.35 8.54 -7.65
CA ARG A 100 -13.25 9.37 -6.45
C ARG A 100 -14.48 9.20 -5.57
N ASP A 101 -14.88 7.97 -5.33
CA ASP A 101 -16.06 7.66 -4.52
C ASP A 101 -15.86 6.31 -3.82
N TRP A 102 -16.86 5.91 -3.04
CA TRP A 102 -16.92 4.59 -2.46
C TRP A 102 -17.10 3.52 -3.53
N GLN A 103 -16.21 2.54 -3.52
CA GLN A 103 -16.30 1.37 -4.39
C GLN A 103 -16.48 0.10 -3.56
N GLU A 104 -17.19 -0.85 -4.15
CA GLU A 104 -17.30 -2.19 -3.62
C GLU A 104 -16.11 -3.02 -4.11
N ILE A 105 -15.30 -3.47 -3.17
CA ILE A 105 -14.09 -4.25 -3.40
C ILE A 105 -14.43 -5.72 -3.18
N GLU A 106 -14.22 -6.55 -4.19
CA GLU A 106 -14.45 -7.99 -4.14
C GLU A 106 -13.15 -8.75 -3.80
N LYS A 107 -13.18 -9.53 -2.73
CA LYS A 107 -12.09 -10.39 -2.32
C LYS A 107 -12.05 -11.64 -3.22
N LEU A 108 -10.90 -11.88 -3.86
CA LEU A 108 -10.68 -13.02 -4.78
C LEU A 108 -9.98 -14.19 -4.09
N ILE A 109 -9.08 -13.91 -3.16
CA ILE A 109 -8.25 -14.89 -2.46
C ILE A 109 -8.28 -14.56 -0.97
N ASP A 110 -8.41 -15.58 -0.12
CA ASP A 110 -8.25 -15.41 1.33
C ASP A 110 -6.77 -15.20 1.67
N ASP A 111 -6.52 -14.20 2.48
CA ASP A 111 -5.18 -13.81 2.96
C ASP A 111 -5.29 -13.20 4.36
N GLU A 112 -4.24 -13.32 5.16
CA GLU A 112 -4.20 -12.79 6.53
C GLU A 112 -4.43 -11.27 6.61
N ILE A 113 -4.01 -10.51 5.57
CA ILE A 113 -4.25 -9.07 5.48
C ILE A 113 -5.74 -8.73 5.32
N LEU A 114 -6.54 -9.67 4.81
CA LEU A 114 -7.99 -9.54 4.60
C LEU A 114 -8.84 -10.21 5.71
N ASP A 115 -8.21 -10.65 6.78
CA ASP A 115 -8.91 -11.27 7.91
C ASP A 115 -10.00 -10.34 8.46
N LYS A 116 -11.17 -10.91 8.80
CA LYS A 116 -12.37 -10.20 9.30
C LYS A 116 -13.04 -9.25 8.31
N LEU A 117 -12.49 -9.03 7.12
CA LEU A 117 -13.21 -8.37 6.04
C LEU A 117 -14.15 -9.37 5.36
N PRO A 118 -15.41 -8.98 5.04
CA PRO A 118 -16.31 -9.83 4.27
C PRO A 118 -15.81 -10.07 2.86
N THR A 119 -16.48 -10.96 2.12
CA THR A 119 -16.13 -11.26 0.72
C THR A 119 -16.21 -10.01 -0.18
N SER A 120 -17.11 -9.09 0.14
CA SER A 120 -17.22 -7.77 -0.48
C SER A 120 -17.26 -6.72 0.61
N PHE A 121 -16.51 -5.64 0.44
CA PHE A 121 -16.41 -4.53 1.40
C PHE A 121 -16.20 -3.20 0.67
N SER A 122 -16.65 -2.11 1.26
CA SER A 122 -16.52 -0.78 0.66
C SER A 122 -15.23 -0.10 1.09
N MET A 123 -14.54 0.51 0.12
CA MET A 123 -13.36 1.37 0.32
C MET A 123 -13.50 2.67 -0.46
N MET A 124 -12.84 3.72 0.01
CA MET A 124 -12.78 5.01 -0.66
C MET A 124 -11.69 5.02 -1.72
N GLU A 125 -12.04 5.47 -2.93
CA GLU A 125 -11.11 5.65 -4.04
C GLU A 125 -10.80 7.12 -4.28
N ASP A 126 -9.62 7.39 -4.83
CA ASP A 126 -9.20 8.71 -5.30
C ASP A 126 -8.04 8.59 -6.29
N HIS A 127 -8.32 8.02 -7.48
CA HIS A 127 -7.30 7.81 -8.49
C HIS A 127 -7.87 7.85 -9.92
N CYS A 128 -7.00 8.06 -10.91
CA CYS A 128 -7.30 7.97 -12.34
C CYS A 128 -6.24 7.17 -13.10
N GLU A 129 -5.40 6.46 -12.38
CA GLU A 129 -4.36 5.59 -12.90
C GLU A 129 -4.32 4.28 -12.11
N SER A 130 -3.90 3.23 -12.77
CA SER A 130 -3.74 1.90 -12.21
C SER A 130 -2.45 1.26 -12.72
N ILE A 131 -2.11 0.10 -12.17
CA ILE A 131 -1.00 -0.72 -12.63
C ILE A 131 -1.48 -2.13 -12.96
N SER A 132 -0.78 -2.79 -13.88
CA SER A 132 -0.95 -4.23 -14.08
C SER A 132 -0.50 -5.00 -12.83
N ILE A 133 -0.90 -6.27 -12.72
CA ILE A 133 -0.37 -7.15 -11.67
C ILE A 133 1.11 -7.41 -11.98
N PRO A 134 2.05 -7.09 -11.05
CA PRO A 134 3.47 -7.32 -11.30
C PRO A 134 3.82 -8.81 -11.24
N PRO A 135 4.88 -9.25 -11.96
CA PRO A 135 5.39 -10.60 -11.85
C PRO A 135 5.69 -11.01 -10.40
N GLY A 136 5.23 -12.18 -9.99
CA GLY A 136 5.45 -12.71 -8.64
C GLY A 136 4.49 -12.17 -7.57
N PHE A 137 3.41 -11.53 -7.99
CA PHE A 137 2.32 -11.10 -7.12
C PHE A 137 1.03 -11.86 -7.42
N ASP A 138 0.24 -12.07 -6.39
CA ASP A 138 -1.13 -12.54 -6.45
C ASP A 138 -2.09 -11.35 -6.36
N LEU A 139 -3.16 -11.39 -7.15
CA LEU A 139 -4.26 -10.44 -7.07
C LEU A 139 -5.19 -10.88 -5.93
N LEU A 140 -5.28 -10.07 -4.88
CA LEU A 140 -6.11 -10.39 -3.71
C LEU A 140 -7.54 -9.87 -3.82
N ALA A 141 -7.71 -8.70 -4.44
CA ALA A 141 -9.03 -8.08 -4.57
C ALA A 141 -9.12 -7.21 -5.85
N THR A 142 -10.35 -7.02 -6.31
CA THR A 142 -10.71 -6.29 -7.52
C THR A 142 -11.98 -5.47 -7.31
N SER A 143 -12.24 -4.51 -8.20
CA SER A 143 -13.54 -3.82 -8.32
C SER A 143 -14.00 -3.79 -9.78
N ASP A 144 -15.21 -3.29 -10.02
CA ASP A 144 -15.70 -3.04 -11.37
C ASP A 144 -14.91 -1.93 -12.09
N ALA A 145 -14.28 -1.04 -11.34
CA ALA A 145 -13.53 0.10 -11.86
C ALA A 145 -12.05 -0.23 -12.07
N CYS A 146 -11.43 -1.02 -11.19
CA CYS A 146 -10.00 -1.31 -11.22
C CYS A 146 -9.73 -2.81 -10.94
N VAL A 147 -8.93 -3.43 -11.81
CA VAL A 147 -8.58 -4.85 -11.66
C VAL A 147 -7.63 -5.06 -10.47
N ASN A 148 -6.59 -4.26 -10.36
CA ASN A 148 -5.58 -4.41 -9.31
C ASN A 148 -5.86 -3.49 -8.13
N GLU A 149 -6.93 -3.79 -7.42
CA GLU A 149 -7.27 -3.09 -6.18
C GLU A 149 -6.37 -3.49 -5.02
N MET A 150 -6.01 -4.75 -4.97
CA MET A 150 -5.12 -5.24 -3.92
C MET A 150 -4.26 -6.38 -4.41
N MET A 151 -2.97 -6.30 -4.12
CA MET A 151 -1.97 -7.32 -4.49
C MET A 151 -1.07 -7.68 -3.32
N ARG A 152 -0.52 -8.91 -3.36
CA ARG A 152 0.49 -9.41 -2.42
C ARG A 152 1.62 -10.10 -3.17
N HIS A 153 2.86 -9.88 -2.75
CA HIS A 153 4.01 -10.64 -3.28
C HIS A 153 3.99 -12.09 -2.74
N GLN A 154 4.18 -13.07 -3.64
CA GLN A 154 4.04 -14.50 -3.33
C GLN A 154 5.01 -15.04 -2.27
N LYS A 155 6.16 -14.39 -2.07
CA LYS A 155 7.24 -14.88 -1.19
C LYS A 155 7.69 -13.87 -0.12
N LYS A 156 7.19 -12.65 -0.16
CA LYS A 156 7.58 -11.56 0.76
C LYS A 156 6.32 -10.94 1.34
N LEU A 157 6.43 -10.34 2.50
CA LEU A 157 5.34 -9.60 3.15
C LEU A 157 5.20 -8.20 2.54
N ILE A 158 4.98 -8.14 1.23
CA ILE A 158 4.82 -6.90 0.48
C ILE A 158 3.41 -6.88 -0.10
N TYR A 159 2.67 -5.85 0.27
CA TYR A 159 1.28 -5.62 -0.07
C TYR A 159 1.11 -4.28 -0.79
N GLY A 160 0.11 -4.18 -1.63
CA GLY A 160 -0.30 -2.92 -2.23
C GLY A 160 -1.81 -2.83 -2.33
N VAL A 161 -2.37 -1.67 -2.01
CA VAL A 161 -3.79 -1.35 -2.15
C VAL A 161 -3.96 -0.08 -2.97
N GLN A 162 -4.83 -0.10 -3.98
CA GLN A 162 -5.09 1.06 -4.82
C GLN A 162 -6.01 2.06 -4.12
N PHE A 163 -6.96 1.58 -3.35
CA PHE A 163 -7.88 2.37 -2.53
C PHE A 163 -7.20 3.02 -1.32
N HIS A 164 -7.94 3.87 -0.60
CA HIS A 164 -7.51 4.63 0.56
C HIS A 164 -8.10 4.08 1.88
N PRO A 165 -7.48 3.08 2.52
CA PRO A 165 -8.00 2.51 3.77
C PRO A 165 -8.06 3.53 4.90
N GLU A 166 -7.16 4.53 4.92
CA GLU A 166 -7.06 5.57 5.95
C GLU A 166 -8.30 6.47 6.06
N VAL A 167 -9.13 6.49 5.01
CA VAL A 167 -10.40 7.25 4.99
C VAL A 167 -11.60 6.34 4.72
N SER A 168 -11.44 5.03 4.90
CA SER A 168 -12.48 4.01 4.63
C SER A 168 -13.16 3.47 5.89
N GLY A 169 -13.06 4.19 7.00
CA GLY A 169 -13.74 3.87 8.25
C GLY A 169 -13.36 2.48 8.80
N ASN A 170 -14.34 1.70 9.25
CA ASN A 170 -14.07 0.44 9.94
C ASN A 170 -13.36 -0.60 9.06
N SER A 171 -13.70 -0.71 7.78
CA SER A 171 -13.04 -1.66 6.86
C SER A 171 -11.55 -1.31 6.69
N GLY A 172 -11.24 -0.02 6.58
CA GLY A 172 -9.85 0.46 6.51
C GLY A 172 -9.07 0.19 7.79
N MET A 173 -9.69 0.42 8.97
CA MET A 173 -9.06 0.15 10.25
C MET A 173 -8.79 -1.35 10.46
N ILE A 174 -9.68 -2.23 10.00
CA ILE A 174 -9.46 -3.69 10.01
C ILE A 174 -8.21 -4.03 9.18
N LEU A 175 -8.05 -3.42 8.00
CA LEU A 175 -6.88 -3.66 7.15
C LEU A 175 -5.57 -3.21 7.84
N PHE A 176 -5.54 -2.03 8.47
CA PHE A 176 -4.37 -1.58 9.23
C PHE A 176 -4.07 -2.49 10.42
N GLN A 177 -5.09 -2.95 11.14
CA GLN A 177 -4.92 -3.90 12.25
C GLN A 177 -4.32 -5.23 11.76
N ASN A 178 -4.76 -5.72 10.60
CA ASN A 178 -4.23 -6.95 10.02
C ASN A 178 -2.77 -6.76 9.59
N PHE A 179 -2.43 -5.64 8.92
CA PHE A 179 -1.05 -5.32 8.57
C PHE A 179 -0.16 -5.22 9.82
N TYR A 180 -0.63 -4.57 10.88
CA TYR A 180 0.09 -4.50 12.15
C TYR A 180 0.31 -5.89 12.75
N ASN A 181 -0.70 -6.76 12.73
CA ASN A 181 -0.57 -8.13 13.24
C ASN A 181 0.49 -8.93 12.45
N ILE A 182 0.57 -8.74 11.12
CA ILE A 182 1.61 -9.32 10.26
C ILE A 182 2.99 -8.81 10.68
N CYS A 183 3.14 -7.51 10.93
CA CYS A 183 4.39 -6.93 11.42
C CYS A 183 4.81 -7.53 12.76
N GLN A 184 3.87 -7.67 13.69
CA GLN A 184 4.12 -8.27 15.01
C GLN A 184 4.51 -9.75 14.93
N ALA A 185 3.90 -10.52 14.03
CA ALA A 185 4.24 -11.92 13.83
C ALA A 185 5.67 -12.07 13.28
N HIS A 186 6.02 -11.25 12.28
CA HIS A 186 7.34 -11.27 11.65
C HIS A 186 8.49 -10.97 12.63
N MET A 187 8.27 -10.16 13.66
CA MET A 187 9.30 -9.86 14.69
C MET A 187 9.59 -11.02 15.64
N LYS A 188 8.74 -12.06 15.65
CA LYS A 188 8.88 -13.22 16.56
C LYS A 188 9.56 -14.41 15.90
N ASP A 189 9.71 -14.37 14.57
CA ASP A 189 10.37 -15.39 13.75
C ASP A 189 11.86 -15.06 13.54
#